data_6f0ee9738c44c501a2c135a553ae75cb
#
_entry.id   6f0ee9738c44c501a2c135a553ae75cb
#
_cell.length_a   1.000
_cell.length_b   1.000
_cell.length_c   1.000
_cell.angle_alpha   90.00
_cell.angle_beta   90.00
_cell.angle_gamma   90.00
#
_symmetry.space_group_name_H-M   'P 1'
#
loop_
_entity.id
_entity.type
_entity.pdbx_description
1 polymer ?
#
loop_
_entity_poly.entity_id
_entity_poly.type
_entity_poly.pdbx_seq_one_letter_code
_entity_poly.pdbx_strand_id
1 'polypeptide(L)'
;YIDKDLFIDKSIKTYQLSDIDSEILNDSLDYRVFDLSAGISNASTSYFHNSINGYHAAKLRRFQEYYDYLSVHDNQKLFNSLNVKYLIGKNEDNQDQLYQNPDAFGNAWAIDSIILVDSPDELLDKLKDTDLRRVGLVLNKSIPTDIPLKYNSSDLIKIEKIKNSSSH
;
A
#
# COMPACT_ATOMS: atom_id res chain seq x y z
N TYR A 1 6.00 28.89 36.16
CA TYR A 1 4.77 29.56 35.67
C TYR A 1 4.82 29.53 34.16
N ILE A 2 3.96 28.70 33.53
CA ILE A 2 3.78 28.67 32.08
C ILE A 2 2.69 29.67 31.77
N ASP A 3 3.02 30.66 30.96
CA ASP A 3 2.08 31.72 30.56
C ASP A 3 0.94 31.11 29.76
N LYS A 4 -0.30 31.32 30.21
CA LYS A 4 -1.52 30.76 29.56
C LYS A 4 -1.75 31.34 28.17
N ASP A 5 -1.16 32.48 27.86
CA ASP A 5 -1.28 33.14 26.56
C ASP A 5 -0.41 32.50 25.48
N LEU A 6 0.43 31.53 25.85
CA LEU A 6 1.19 30.68 24.92
C LEU A 6 0.39 29.48 24.35
N PHE A 7 -0.80 29.22 24.86
CA PHE A 7 -1.68 28.22 24.28
C PHE A 7 -2.48 28.85 23.14
N ILE A 8 -1.93 28.77 21.94
CA ILE A 8 -2.70 29.04 20.71
C ILE A 8 -3.85 28.04 20.70
N ASP A 9 -5.08 28.54 20.61
CA ASP A 9 -6.26 27.71 20.36
C ASP A 9 -5.96 26.83 19.16
N LYS A 10 -5.75 25.53 19.42
CA LYS A 10 -5.50 24.55 18.39
C LYS A 10 -6.78 24.45 17.58
N SER A 11 -6.85 25.17 16.46
CA SER A 11 -7.93 25.01 15.52
C SER A 11 -8.00 23.52 15.16
N ILE A 12 -9.03 22.84 15.64
CA ILE A 12 -9.28 21.46 15.28
C ILE A 12 -9.55 21.48 13.78
N LYS A 13 -8.58 21.03 12.97
CA LYS A 13 -8.81 20.80 11.55
C LYS A 13 -9.87 19.69 11.44
N THR A 14 -11.11 20.09 11.24
CA THR A 14 -12.18 19.15 10.92
C THR A 14 -12.03 18.83 9.44
N TYR A 15 -11.62 17.59 9.13
CA TYR A 15 -11.64 17.11 7.75
C TYR A 15 -13.09 16.90 7.34
N GLN A 16 -13.48 17.48 6.22
CA GLN A 16 -14.81 17.28 5.64
C GLN A 16 -14.71 16.20 4.56
N LEU A 17 -15.71 15.33 4.52
CA LEU A 17 -15.84 14.30 3.50
C LEU A 17 -16.10 14.98 2.15
N SER A 18 -15.28 14.67 1.15
CA SER A 18 -15.47 15.12 -0.23
C SER A 18 -16.43 14.18 -0.99
N ASP A 19 -16.87 14.63 -2.16
CA ASP A 19 -17.66 13.78 -3.07
C ASP A 19 -16.85 12.54 -3.51
N ILE A 20 -15.55 12.72 -3.76
CA ILE A 20 -14.62 11.63 -4.09
C ILE A 20 -14.50 10.63 -2.93
N ASP A 21 -14.34 11.12 -1.69
CA ASP A 21 -14.29 10.23 -0.54
C ASP A 21 -15.59 9.43 -0.40
N SER A 22 -16.74 10.09 -0.65
CA SER A 22 -18.05 9.44 -0.60
C SER A 22 -18.20 8.37 -1.67
N GLU A 23 -17.68 8.60 -2.88
CA GLU A 23 -17.66 7.62 -3.97
C GLU A 23 -16.80 6.40 -3.59
N ILE A 24 -15.60 6.62 -3.08
CA ILE A 24 -14.69 5.55 -2.65
C ILE A 24 -15.32 4.71 -1.52
N LEU A 25 -15.98 5.34 -0.55
CA LEU A 25 -16.60 4.65 0.59
C LEU A 25 -17.83 3.79 0.21
N ASN A 26 -18.38 3.95 -0.98
CA ASN A 26 -19.42 3.06 -1.50
C ASN A 26 -18.87 1.65 -1.85
N ASP A 27 -17.56 1.51 -2.02
CA ASP A 27 -16.92 0.21 -2.21
C ASP A 27 -16.72 -0.48 -0.85
N SER A 28 -17.33 -1.64 -0.68
CA SER A 28 -17.24 -2.45 0.56
C SER A 28 -16.02 -3.38 0.61
N LEU A 29 -15.17 -3.37 -0.42
CA LEU A 29 -13.99 -4.23 -0.49
C LEU A 29 -12.83 -3.63 0.32
N ASP A 30 -11.94 -4.50 0.79
CA ASP A 30 -10.70 -4.08 1.41
C ASP A 30 -9.72 -3.60 0.32
N TYR A 31 -9.38 -2.32 0.33
CA TYR A 31 -8.45 -1.67 -0.62
C TYR A 31 -7.64 -0.58 0.08
N ARG A 32 -6.67 -0.03 -0.62
CA ARG A 32 -5.96 1.19 -0.22
C ARG A 32 -6.17 2.30 -1.22
N VAL A 33 -6.06 3.52 -0.71
CA VAL A 33 -6.14 4.76 -1.47
C VAL A 33 -4.77 5.43 -1.45
N PHE A 34 -4.38 6.06 -2.54
CA PHE A 34 -3.21 6.90 -2.61
C PHE A 34 -3.56 8.25 -3.23
N ASP A 35 -3.27 9.32 -2.51
CA ASP A 35 -3.41 10.69 -3.01
C ASP A 35 -2.07 11.15 -3.59
N LEU A 36 -2.03 11.26 -4.92
CA LEU A 36 -0.86 11.68 -5.68
C LEU A 36 -0.47 13.14 -5.40
N SER A 37 -1.47 14.00 -5.11
CA SER A 37 -1.26 15.42 -4.86
C SER A 37 -0.77 15.70 -3.44
N ALA A 38 -1.15 14.86 -2.50
CA ALA A 38 -0.80 15.02 -1.09
C ALA A 38 0.63 14.55 -0.75
N GLY A 39 1.19 13.66 -1.57
CA GLY A 39 2.50 13.02 -1.31
C GLY A 39 2.47 12.03 -0.15
N ILE A 40 3.53 11.19 -0.08
CA ILE A 40 3.59 10.05 0.86
C ILE A 40 3.49 10.44 2.34
N SER A 41 3.94 11.62 2.72
CA SER A 41 3.99 12.05 4.12
C SER A 41 2.70 12.72 4.62
N ASN A 42 1.73 12.98 3.75
CA ASN A 42 0.47 13.60 4.14
C ASN A 42 -0.50 12.56 4.69
N ALA A 43 -1.09 12.84 5.84
CA ALA A 43 -2.01 11.94 6.53
C ALA A 43 -3.50 12.24 6.28
N SER A 44 -3.84 13.25 5.44
CA SER A 44 -5.24 13.63 5.21
C SER A 44 -6.10 12.49 4.67
N THR A 45 -5.59 11.76 3.69
CA THR A 45 -6.28 10.63 3.07
C THR A 45 -6.57 9.50 4.07
N SER A 46 -5.69 9.29 5.04
CA SER A 46 -5.86 8.24 6.06
C SER A 46 -6.95 8.55 7.09
N TYR A 47 -7.55 9.73 7.03
CA TYR A 47 -8.65 10.09 7.90
C TYR A 47 -9.94 9.32 7.55
N PHE A 48 -10.17 9.09 6.27
CA PHE A 48 -11.37 8.40 5.78
C PHE A 48 -11.09 7.01 5.18
N HIS A 49 -9.84 6.76 4.73
CA HIS A 49 -9.49 5.58 3.95
C HIS A 49 -8.28 4.86 4.49
N ASN A 50 -8.17 3.56 4.20
CA ASN A 50 -6.91 2.83 4.32
C ASN A 50 -5.95 3.38 3.27
N SER A 51 -4.96 4.17 3.68
CA SER A 51 -4.05 4.86 2.77
C SER A 51 -2.62 4.37 2.89
N ILE A 52 -1.85 4.46 1.80
CA ILE A 52 -0.39 4.34 1.85
C ILE A 52 0.29 5.69 2.08
N ASN A 53 -0.43 6.82 1.95
CA ASN A 53 0.02 8.13 2.43
C ASN A 53 -0.02 8.14 3.96
N GLY A 54 0.87 8.89 4.57
CA GLY A 54 0.83 9.13 6.01
C GLY A 54 2.20 9.43 6.59
N TYR A 55 2.23 10.34 7.55
CA TYR A 55 3.43 10.56 8.35
C TYR A 55 3.51 9.53 9.46
N HIS A 56 4.58 8.76 9.47
CA HIS A 56 4.84 7.78 10.52
C HIS A 56 6.28 7.89 11.01
N ALA A 57 6.47 8.31 12.25
CA ALA A 57 7.81 8.48 12.83
C ALA A 57 8.58 7.15 12.96
N ALA A 58 7.86 6.03 13.09
CA ALA A 58 8.41 4.68 13.21
C ALA A 58 8.09 3.81 11.97
N LYS A 59 8.28 4.35 10.77
CA LYS A 59 8.07 3.62 9.52
C LYS A 59 9.04 2.44 9.40
N LEU A 60 8.55 1.29 8.98
CA LEU A 60 9.41 0.13 8.73
C LEU A 60 10.41 0.48 7.63
N ARG A 61 11.70 0.32 7.89
CA ARG A 61 12.79 0.62 6.95
C ARG A 61 12.60 -0.10 5.62
N ARG A 62 12.27 -1.39 5.64
CA ARG A 62 12.02 -2.19 4.43
C ARG A 62 10.86 -1.68 3.59
N PHE A 63 9.79 -1.17 4.22
CA PHE A 63 8.69 -0.55 3.49
C PHE A 63 9.15 0.74 2.81
N GLN A 64 9.96 1.56 3.50
CA GLN A 64 10.50 2.78 2.92
C GLN A 64 11.42 2.48 1.73
N GLU A 65 12.35 1.54 1.86
CA GLU A 65 13.24 1.12 0.79
C GLU A 65 12.46 0.59 -0.43
N TYR A 66 11.43 -0.23 -0.19
CA TYR A 66 10.54 -0.74 -1.23
C TYR A 66 9.78 0.38 -1.95
N TYR A 67 9.20 1.30 -1.18
CA TYR A 67 8.49 2.45 -1.72
C TYR A 67 9.42 3.36 -2.54
N ASP A 68 10.56 3.74 -1.99
CA ASP A 68 11.52 4.63 -2.63
C ASP A 68 12.03 4.04 -3.95
N TYR A 69 12.33 2.75 -3.95
CA TYR A 69 12.79 2.05 -5.15
C TYR A 69 11.72 2.04 -6.24
N LEU A 70 10.53 1.52 -5.95
CA LEU A 70 9.48 1.37 -6.96
C LEU A 70 8.84 2.70 -7.37
N SER A 71 8.80 3.70 -6.50
CA SER A 71 8.26 5.03 -6.85
C SER A 71 9.07 5.71 -7.97
N VAL A 72 10.33 5.34 -8.14
CA VAL A 72 11.20 5.86 -9.20
C VAL A 72 11.20 4.94 -10.42
N HIS A 73 11.11 3.62 -10.23
CA HIS A 73 11.33 2.66 -11.30
C HIS A 73 10.04 2.07 -11.88
N ASP A 74 9.01 1.86 -11.07
CA ASP A 74 7.73 1.25 -11.50
C ASP A 74 6.60 1.57 -10.51
N ASN A 75 6.00 2.73 -10.64
CA ASN A 75 4.87 3.14 -9.80
C ASN A 75 3.67 2.19 -9.92
N GLN A 76 3.41 1.62 -11.10
CA GLN A 76 2.29 0.71 -11.30
C GLN A 76 2.48 -0.57 -10.47
N LYS A 77 3.69 -1.14 -10.48
CA LYS A 77 4.04 -2.30 -9.65
C LYS A 77 3.90 -2.01 -8.16
N LEU A 78 4.31 -0.81 -7.73
CA LEU A 78 4.13 -0.35 -6.35
C LEU A 78 2.65 -0.33 -5.96
N PHE A 79 1.81 0.33 -6.75
CA PHE A 79 0.38 0.44 -6.45
C PHE A 79 -0.33 -0.90 -6.48
N ASN A 80 -0.04 -1.73 -7.48
CA ASN A 80 -0.64 -3.05 -7.60
C ASN A 80 -0.33 -3.94 -6.39
N SER A 81 0.94 -4.04 -6.00
CA SER A 81 1.39 -4.90 -4.90
C SER A 81 0.97 -4.41 -3.52
N LEU A 82 0.78 -3.11 -3.35
CA LEU A 82 0.26 -2.50 -2.12
C LEU A 82 -1.27 -2.45 -2.08
N ASN A 83 -1.97 -3.07 -3.04
CA ASN A 83 -3.42 -3.07 -3.14
C ASN A 83 -4.02 -1.66 -3.21
N VAL A 84 -3.35 -0.74 -3.92
CA VAL A 84 -3.88 0.60 -4.17
C VAL A 84 -4.89 0.51 -5.30
N LYS A 85 -6.16 0.49 -4.95
CA LYS A 85 -7.28 0.41 -5.90
C LYS A 85 -7.72 1.78 -6.38
N TYR A 86 -7.59 2.80 -5.55
CA TYR A 86 -8.02 4.16 -5.86
C TYR A 86 -6.84 5.13 -5.76
N LEU A 87 -6.73 5.99 -6.78
CA LEU A 87 -5.76 7.06 -6.84
C LEU A 87 -6.52 8.38 -6.93
N ILE A 88 -6.22 9.32 -6.05
CA ILE A 88 -6.74 10.68 -6.11
C ILE A 88 -5.66 11.55 -6.74
N GLY A 89 -5.98 12.21 -7.83
CA GLY A 89 -5.05 13.08 -8.54
C GLY A 89 -5.70 14.38 -8.94
N LYS A 90 -5.03 15.17 -9.78
CA LYS A 90 -5.57 16.40 -10.36
C LYS A 90 -5.81 16.20 -11.85
N ASN A 91 -6.93 16.73 -12.36
CA ASN A 91 -7.19 16.85 -13.78
C ASN A 91 -6.50 18.09 -14.38
N GLU A 92 -6.69 18.32 -15.67
CA GLU A 92 -6.10 19.47 -16.38
C GLU A 92 -6.57 20.83 -15.80
N ASP A 93 -7.77 20.87 -15.22
CA ASP A 93 -8.35 22.06 -14.58
C ASP A 93 -7.93 22.22 -13.12
N ASN A 94 -6.95 21.41 -12.63
CA ASN A 94 -6.48 21.37 -11.25
C ASN A 94 -7.56 20.97 -10.21
N GLN A 95 -8.62 20.29 -10.65
CA GLN A 95 -9.66 19.74 -9.79
C GLN A 95 -9.29 18.31 -9.38
N ASP A 96 -9.73 17.89 -8.19
CA ASP A 96 -9.52 16.51 -7.74
C ASP A 96 -10.29 15.55 -8.63
N GLN A 97 -9.61 14.47 -9.04
CA GLN A 97 -10.16 13.42 -9.88
C GLN A 97 -9.81 12.05 -9.31
N LEU A 98 -10.81 11.16 -9.33
CA LEU A 98 -10.65 9.77 -8.94
C LEU A 98 -10.22 8.91 -10.13
N TYR A 99 -9.17 8.12 -9.91
CA TYR A 99 -8.70 7.10 -10.85
C TYR A 99 -8.80 5.73 -10.19
N GLN A 100 -9.30 4.75 -10.91
CA GLN A 100 -9.36 3.39 -10.45
C GLN A 100 -8.25 2.55 -11.05
N ASN A 101 -7.56 1.78 -10.22
CA ASN A 101 -6.55 0.82 -10.63
C ASN A 101 -7.15 -0.60 -10.63
N PRO A 102 -7.48 -1.15 -11.81
CA PRO A 102 -8.07 -2.49 -11.93
C PRO A 102 -7.06 -3.62 -11.65
N ASP A 103 -5.75 -3.30 -11.69
CA ASP A 103 -4.67 -4.28 -11.54
C ASP A 103 -4.18 -4.44 -10.09
N ALA A 104 -4.83 -3.81 -9.11
CA ALA A 104 -4.53 -4.01 -7.70
C ALA A 104 -4.64 -5.49 -7.32
N PHE A 105 -3.64 -6.02 -6.58
CA PHE A 105 -3.54 -7.48 -6.33
C PHE A 105 -4.56 -7.99 -5.31
N GLY A 106 -5.22 -7.09 -4.57
CA GLY A 106 -6.06 -7.44 -3.45
C GLY A 106 -5.26 -7.60 -2.15
N ASN A 107 -5.94 -8.03 -1.08
CA ASN A 107 -5.30 -8.23 0.23
C ASN A 107 -4.43 -9.47 0.30
N ALA A 108 -4.68 -10.44 -0.56
CA ALA A 108 -3.91 -11.65 -0.69
C ALA A 108 -4.07 -12.21 -2.11
N TRP A 109 -3.00 -12.77 -2.64
CA TRP A 109 -3.00 -13.44 -3.94
C TRP A 109 -2.09 -14.65 -3.93
N ALA A 110 -2.38 -15.61 -4.80
CA ALA A 110 -1.54 -16.78 -4.97
C ALA A 110 -0.40 -16.48 -5.95
N ILE A 111 0.77 -17.04 -5.67
CA ILE A 111 1.96 -16.95 -6.53
C ILE A 111 2.36 -18.34 -7.04
N ASP A 112 2.96 -18.40 -8.23
CA ASP A 112 3.37 -19.66 -8.86
C ASP A 112 4.71 -20.18 -8.33
N SER A 113 5.60 -19.27 -7.93
CA SER A 113 6.95 -19.60 -7.50
C SER A 113 7.55 -18.58 -6.56
N ILE A 114 8.60 -18.99 -5.87
CA ILE A 114 9.40 -18.15 -4.98
C ILE A 114 10.84 -18.13 -5.49
N ILE A 115 11.41 -16.93 -5.57
CA ILE A 115 12.84 -16.71 -5.79
C ILE A 115 13.47 -16.36 -4.45
N LEU A 116 14.47 -17.13 -4.06
CA LEU A 116 15.28 -16.84 -2.86
C LEU A 116 16.39 -15.86 -3.21
N VAL A 117 16.61 -14.91 -2.34
CA VAL A 117 17.68 -13.92 -2.42
C VAL A 117 18.45 -13.88 -1.12
N ASP A 118 19.75 -13.60 -1.20
CA ASP A 118 20.62 -13.64 -0.03
C ASP A 118 20.75 -12.31 0.71
N SER A 119 20.44 -11.21 0.02
CA SER A 119 20.54 -9.87 0.61
C SER A 119 19.32 -8.98 0.26
N PRO A 120 19.06 -7.93 1.08
CA PRO A 120 18.05 -6.92 0.75
C PRO A 120 18.35 -6.18 -0.55
N ASP A 121 19.61 -5.93 -0.86
CA ASP A 121 19.99 -5.21 -2.08
C ASP A 121 19.70 -6.07 -3.32
N GLU A 122 20.02 -7.37 -3.29
CA GLU A 122 19.63 -8.31 -4.34
C GLU A 122 18.11 -8.38 -4.52
N LEU A 123 17.35 -8.29 -3.42
CA LEU A 123 15.89 -8.27 -3.48
C LEU A 123 15.38 -7.05 -4.25
N LEU A 124 15.93 -5.87 -3.97
CA LEU A 124 15.57 -4.64 -4.67
C LEU A 124 15.95 -4.71 -6.15
N ASP A 125 17.14 -5.21 -6.48
CA ASP A 125 17.58 -5.37 -7.88
C ASP A 125 16.62 -6.29 -8.66
N LYS A 126 16.18 -7.39 -8.05
CA LYS A 126 15.24 -8.33 -8.69
C LYS A 126 13.81 -7.79 -8.80
N LEU A 127 13.42 -6.83 -7.96
CA LEU A 127 12.06 -6.25 -8.01
C LEU A 127 11.73 -5.67 -9.39
N LYS A 128 12.71 -5.07 -10.06
CA LYS A 128 12.51 -4.41 -11.35
C LYS A 128 11.95 -5.37 -12.41
N ASP A 129 12.55 -6.56 -12.50
CA ASP A 129 12.28 -7.52 -13.58
C ASP A 129 11.32 -8.64 -13.16
N THR A 130 10.87 -8.66 -11.89
CA THR A 130 10.00 -9.70 -11.37
C THR A 130 8.52 -9.33 -11.49
N ASP A 131 7.73 -10.24 -12.05
CA ASP A 131 6.27 -10.17 -11.98
C ASP A 131 5.79 -10.60 -10.58
N LEU A 132 5.57 -9.63 -9.71
CA LEU A 132 5.14 -9.86 -8.32
C LEU A 132 3.76 -10.49 -8.19
N ARG A 133 2.96 -10.50 -9.26
CA ARG A 133 1.66 -11.19 -9.26
C ARG A 133 1.83 -12.71 -9.28
N ARG A 134 2.93 -13.20 -9.85
CA ARG A 134 3.21 -14.62 -10.03
C ARG A 134 4.39 -15.15 -9.21
N VAL A 135 5.31 -14.26 -8.84
CA VAL A 135 6.58 -14.63 -8.22
C VAL A 135 6.80 -13.86 -6.93
N GLY A 136 7.05 -14.58 -5.84
CA GLY A 136 7.46 -14.02 -4.56
C GLY A 136 8.99 -13.89 -4.47
N LEU A 137 9.47 -12.75 -3.97
CA LEU A 137 10.87 -12.55 -3.62
C LEU A 137 11.04 -12.69 -2.11
N VAL A 138 11.86 -13.60 -1.65
CA VAL A 138 12.02 -13.88 -0.21
C VAL A 138 13.49 -14.00 0.15
N LEU A 139 13.85 -13.36 1.26
CA LEU A 139 15.21 -13.54 1.82
C LEU A 139 15.38 -14.98 2.30
N ASN A 140 16.45 -15.63 1.85
CA ASN A 140 16.77 -17.04 2.13
C ASN A 140 16.66 -17.38 3.64
N LYS A 141 17.17 -16.49 4.48
CA LYS A 141 17.11 -16.63 5.97
C LYS A 141 15.72 -16.49 6.58
N SER A 142 14.72 -16.06 5.80
CA SER A 142 13.37 -15.74 6.31
C SER A 142 12.32 -16.78 5.93
N ILE A 143 12.68 -17.78 5.12
CA ILE A 143 11.75 -18.82 4.68
C ILE A 143 11.90 -20.06 5.56
N PRO A 144 10.81 -20.67 6.03
CA PRO A 144 10.83 -22.01 6.62
C PRO A 144 11.33 -23.04 5.62
N THR A 145 12.12 -24.02 6.08
CA THR A 145 12.78 -25.02 5.20
C THR A 145 11.84 -26.02 4.53
N ASP A 146 10.60 -26.09 4.99
CA ASP A 146 9.56 -27.01 4.54
C ASP A 146 8.58 -26.42 3.50
N ILE A 147 8.76 -25.14 3.13
CA ILE A 147 7.92 -24.52 2.11
C ILE A 147 8.44 -24.87 0.71
N PRO A 148 7.60 -25.47 -0.15
CA PRO A 148 7.99 -25.72 -1.54
C PRO A 148 8.16 -24.40 -2.30
N LEU A 149 9.24 -24.30 -3.09
CA LEU A 149 9.56 -23.09 -3.86
C LEU A 149 8.78 -22.97 -5.18
N LYS A 150 8.11 -24.04 -5.58
CA LYS A 150 7.25 -24.07 -6.77
C LYS A 150 5.99 -24.87 -6.51
N TYR A 151 4.88 -24.39 -7.01
CA TYR A 151 3.60 -25.10 -7.02
C TYR A 151 3.22 -25.45 -8.44
N ASN A 152 2.52 -26.57 -8.62
CA ASN A 152 1.92 -26.90 -9.91
C ASN A 152 0.69 -26.03 -10.13
N SER A 153 0.60 -25.39 -11.28
CA SER A 153 -0.52 -24.50 -11.65
C SER A 153 -1.90 -25.21 -11.73
N SER A 154 -1.94 -26.53 -11.58
CA SER A 154 -3.17 -27.32 -11.51
C SER A 154 -3.85 -27.30 -10.13
N ASP A 155 -3.15 -26.85 -9.10
CA ASP A 155 -3.71 -26.77 -7.76
C ASP A 155 -4.55 -25.50 -7.62
N LEU A 156 -5.87 -25.68 -7.57
CA LEU A 156 -6.81 -24.58 -7.33
C LEU A 156 -6.64 -24.07 -5.90
N ILE A 157 -5.92 -22.97 -5.74
CA ILE A 157 -5.82 -22.27 -4.46
C ILE A 157 -7.04 -21.36 -4.31
N LYS A 158 -7.91 -21.68 -3.36
CA LYS A 158 -9.03 -20.83 -2.97
C LYS A 158 -8.62 -19.98 -1.79
N ILE A 159 -8.55 -18.67 -1.99
CA ILE A 159 -8.31 -17.71 -0.89
C ILE A 159 -9.67 -17.42 -0.25
N GLU A 160 -9.87 -17.87 0.99
CA GLU A 160 -11.05 -17.51 1.78
C GLU A 160 -10.79 -16.26 2.61
N LYS A 161 -11.79 -15.38 2.71
CA LYS A 161 -11.69 -14.16 3.50
C LYS A 161 -11.50 -14.52 4.98
N ILE A 162 -10.29 -14.29 5.51
CA ILE A 162 -10.05 -14.39 6.95
C ILE A 162 -10.65 -13.14 7.58
N LYS A 163 -11.62 -13.32 8.48
CA LYS A 163 -12.11 -12.19 9.29
C LYS A 163 -10.99 -11.75 10.23
N ASN A 164 -10.50 -10.53 10.03
CA ASN A 164 -9.68 -9.89 11.06
C ASN A 164 -10.57 -9.68 12.29
N SER A 165 -10.35 -10.46 13.33
CA SER A 165 -10.80 -10.09 14.65
C SER A 165 -9.87 -8.96 15.12
N SER A 166 -10.33 -7.70 15.02
CA SER A 166 -9.69 -6.62 15.75
C SER A 166 -9.81 -6.96 17.24
N SER A 167 -8.71 -7.42 17.84
CA SER A 167 -8.60 -7.42 19.29
C SER A 167 -8.54 -5.95 19.72
N HIS A 168 -9.59 -5.50 20.39
CA HIS A 168 -9.57 -4.26 21.15
C HIS A 168 -8.64 -4.37 22.35
#